data_fb498c6d1e41a033e731396b2cfef4c8
#
_entry.id   fb498c6d1e41a033e731396b2cfef4c8
#
_cell.length_a   1.000
_cell.length_b   1.000
_cell.length_c   1.000
_cell.angle_alpha   90.00
_cell.angle_beta   90.00
_cell.angle_gamma   90.00
#
_symmetry.space_group_name_H-M   'P 1'
#
loop_
_entity.id
_entity.type
_entity.pdbx_description
1 polymer ?
#
loop_
_entity_poly.entity_id
_entity_poly.type
_entity_poly.pdbx_seq_one_letter_code
_entity_poly.pdbx_strand_id
1 'polypeptide(L)'
;MFSGLKVVELASVLAGPSVGQFFAELGAEVIKVENELTGGDVTRSWFGAQEKGDQLSAYFCSVNWGKKSIALDFNSQDDRDLVYQLVRQCDIVIASYKPGDAEKLGMDYDTLCSHNPKIIYGQISGYGSHSKRVGYDAVIQAESGFMHLNGEKSGPPLKMPVALIDVLAGHQLKEGILVAMLEKTKTGKGKLVEVSLIQTAFASLANQASNWLHAGILPSRQGSAHPNIAPYGENYPTKDAKQILVAIGNDKQFVRMCQLLGINEVASREEYASNKLRVKNRRELNAILEKQFALYNAQFLTEKFNAENIPAGIIQNLEEAFVMEEAKDIMLEASGFKGVQTYIVKERENTSKKLSPPPKLGEHKKAILENLKV
;
A
#
# COMPACT_ATOMS: atom_id res chain seq x y z
N MET A 1 19.50 -9.43 -4.96
CA MET A 1 18.87 -9.35 -6.31
C MET A 1 19.34 -8.09 -7.04
N PHE A 2 19.18 -6.89 -6.50
CA PHE A 2 19.58 -5.62 -7.13
C PHE A 2 20.90 -5.05 -6.59
N SER A 3 21.84 -5.91 -6.17
CA SER A 3 23.18 -5.46 -5.78
C SER A 3 23.88 -4.76 -6.97
N GLY A 4 24.37 -3.55 -6.75
CA GLY A 4 24.98 -2.70 -7.78
C GLY A 4 24.01 -1.77 -8.50
N LEU A 5 22.68 -1.97 -8.38
CA LEU A 5 21.68 -1.03 -8.87
C LEU A 5 21.69 0.26 -8.03
N LYS A 6 21.67 1.41 -8.66
CA LYS A 6 21.65 2.72 -8.01
C LYS A 6 20.35 3.46 -8.31
N VAL A 7 19.70 3.94 -7.26
CA VAL A 7 18.42 4.67 -7.34
C VAL A 7 18.59 6.05 -6.71
N VAL A 8 18.17 7.07 -7.43
CA VAL A 8 18.02 8.45 -6.92
C VAL A 8 16.53 8.68 -6.63
N GLU A 9 16.20 8.99 -5.41
CA GLU A 9 14.82 9.24 -4.99
C GLU A 9 14.60 10.73 -4.73
N LEU A 10 13.76 11.35 -5.58
CA LEU A 10 13.30 12.75 -5.52
C LEU A 10 11.84 12.82 -5.07
N ALA A 11 11.36 11.77 -4.44
CA ALA A 11 9.97 11.61 -4.02
C ALA A 11 9.80 11.87 -2.53
N SER A 12 8.59 12.27 -2.12
CA SER A 12 8.19 12.47 -0.73
C SER A 12 6.84 11.81 -0.44
N VAL A 13 6.46 11.78 0.83
CA VAL A 13 5.26 11.21 1.42
C VAL A 13 5.29 9.68 1.46
N LEU A 14 4.50 8.96 0.65
CA LEU A 14 4.35 7.51 0.76
C LEU A 14 4.57 6.78 -0.56
N ALA A 15 3.83 7.13 -1.60
CA ALA A 15 3.77 6.37 -2.85
C ALA A 15 5.16 6.18 -3.49
N GLY A 16 5.87 7.28 -3.80
CA GLY A 16 7.23 7.24 -4.34
C GLY A 16 8.25 6.61 -3.38
N PRO A 17 8.31 7.05 -2.11
CA PRO A 17 9.23 6.46 -1.13
C PRO A 17 9.05 4.96 -0.90
N SER A 18 7.82 4.41 -1.02
CA SER A 18 7.60 2.95 -0.94
C SER A 18 8.28 2.19 -2.08
N VAL A 19 8.42 2.81 -3.25
CA VAL A 19 9.16 2.26 -4.39
C VAL A 19 10.65 2.26 -4.11
N GLY A 20 11.19 3.36 -3.54
CA GLY A 20 12.59 3.41 -3.11
C GLY A 20 12.92 2.33 -2.07
N GLN A 21 12.06 2.17 -1.06
CA GLN A 21 12.25 1.11 -0.06
C GLN A 21 12.25 -0.29 -0.68
N PHE A 22 11.34 -0.58 -1.61
CA PHE A 22 11.34 -1.85 -2.34
C PHE A 22 12.70 -2.15 -2.99
N PHE A 23 13.32 -1.19 -3.66
CA PHE A 23 14.63 -1.38 -4.25
C PHE A 23 15.73 -1.56 -3.19
N ALA A 24 15.66 -0.83 -2.07
CA ALA A 24 16.59 -0.98 -0.95
C ALA A 24 16.48 -2.38 -0.30
N GLU A 25 15.28 -2.88 -0.09
CA GLU A 25 15.01 -4.24 0.43
C GLU A 25 15.65 -5.31 -0.45
N LEU A 26 15.68 -5.11 -1.76
CA LEU A 26 16.29 -6.02 -2.73
C LEU A 26 17.79 -5.77 -2.97
N GLY A 27 18.38 -4.84 -2.21
CA GLY A 27 19.83 -4.61 -2.16
C GLY A 27 20.38 -3.55 -3.09
N ALA A 28 19.52 -2.73 -3.71
CA ALA A 28 19.94 -1.53 -4.44
C ALA A 28 20.48 -0.46 -3.45
N GLU A 29 21.37 0.38 -3.95
CA GLU A 29 21.74 1.62 -3.26
C GLU A 29 20.70 2.69 -3.58
N VAL A 30 19.95 3.14 -2.56
CA VAL A 30 18.93 4.18 -2.72
C VAL A 30 19.36 5.44 -2.00
N ILE A 31 19.52 6.53 -2.76
CA ILE A 31 19.86 7.86 -2.26
C ILE A 31 18.62 8.74 -2.36
N LYS A 32 18.04 9.06 -1.20
CA LYS A 32 16.95 10.04 -1.08
C LYS A 32 17.55 11.44 -1.05
N VAL A 33 17.28 12.22 -2.09
CA VAL A 33 17.68 13.62 -2.19
C VAL A 33 16.55 14.51 -1.70
N GLU A 34 16.82 15.30 -0.71
CA GLU A 34 15.82 16.09 0.02
C GLU A 34 16.15 17.58 -0.04
N ASN A 35 15.13 18.43 -0.12
CA ASN A 35 15.33 19.87 -0.11
C ASN A 35 15.64 20.34 1.33
N GLU A 36 16.85 20.84 1.54
CA GLU A 36 17.34 21.32 2.84
C GLU A 36 16.49 22.48 3.37
N LEU A 37 16.05 23.39 2.50
CA LEU A 37 15.30 24.60 2.88
C LEU A 37 13.91 24.30 3.43
N THR A 38 13.32 23.17 3.06
CA THR A 38 11.99 22.75 3.52
C THR A 38 12.05 21.74 4.66
N GLY A 39 13.23 21.39 5.16
CA GLY A 39 13.42 20.34 6.16
C GLY A 39 13.26 18.93 5.63
N GLY A 40 13.40 18.74 4.31
CA GLY A 40 13.35 17.45 3.63
C GLY A 40 11.93 16.98 3.32
N ASP A 41 11.73 15.67 3.40
CA ASP A 41 10.41 15.04 3.23
C ASP A 41 9.44 15.55 4.30
N VAL A 42 8.29 16.05 3.86
CA VAL A 42 7.28 16.65 4.77
C VAL A 42 6.83 15.67 5.87
N THR A 43 6.88 14.37 5.59
CA THR A 43 6.50 13.35 6.58
C THR A 43 7.44 13.29 7.79
N ARG A 44 8.64 13.86 7.70
CA ARG A 44 9.55 14.02 8.85
C ARG A 44 8.92 14.80 9.99
N SER A 45 7.97 15.69 9.68
CA SER A 45 7.23 16.50 10.66
C SER A 45 5.85 15.95 11.03
N TRP A 46 5.40 14.83 10.44
CA TRP A 46 4.07 14.28 10.68
C TRP A 46 4.05 13.34 11.88
N PHE A 47 4.21 13.90 13.04
CA PHE A 47 4.17 13.17 14.31
C PHE A 47 2.73 12.89 14.74
N GLY A 48 2.48 11.68 15.21
CA GLY A 48 1.27 11.36 15.98
C GLY A 48 1.31 12.04 17.34
N ALA A 49 0.13 12.28 17.94
CA ALA A 49 0.01 13.01 19.20
C ALA A 49 0.81 12.43 20.39
N GLN A 50 1.16 11.16 20.33
CA GLN A 50 1.91 10.44 21.37
C GLN A 50 3.39 10.24 21.01
N GLU A 51 3.82 10.62 19.82
CA GLU A 51 5.21 10.51 19.40
C GLU A 51 6.08 11.58 20.06
N LYS A 52 7.33 11.23 20.40
CA LYS A 52 8.32 12.18 20.89
C LYS A 52 8.96 12.90 19.71
N GLY A 53 8.89 14.23 19.69
CA GLY A 53 9.37 15.07 18.58
C GLY A 53 10.90 15.14 18.43
N ASP A 54 11.67 14.44 19.25
CA ASP A 54 13.14 14.35 19.18
C ASP A 54 13.62 13.16 18.31
N GLN A 55 12.69 12.37 17.78
CA GLN A 55 12.94 11.21 16.92
C GLN A 55 12.43 11.45 15.50
N LEU A 56 12.68 10.50 14.59
CA LEU A 56 12.03 10.49 13.28
C LEU A 56 10.55 10.12 13.46
N SER A 57 9.65 10.77 12.71
CA SER A 57 8.23 10.43 12.76
C SER A 57 7.98 8.99 12.32
N ALA A 58 7.02 8.31 12.93
CA ALA A 58 6.63 6.96 12.54
C ALA A 58 6.18 6.90 11.08
N TYR A 59 5.56 7.98 10.58
CA TYR A 59 5.15 8.06 9.17
C TYR A 59 6.37 8.02 8.23
N PHE A 60 7.39 8.84 8.47
CA PHE A 60 8.62 8.81 7.68
C PHE A 60 9.30 7.43 7.76
N CYS A 61 9.32 6.82 8.95
CA CYS A 61 9.92 5.51 9.16
C CYS A 61 9.21 4.38 8.40
N SER A 62 7.95 4.55 8.02
CA SER A 62 7.17 3.49 7.37
C SER A 62 7.70 3.05 6.01
N VAL A 63 8.40 3.94 5.26
CA VAL A 63 8.82 3.71 3.87
C VAL A 63 10.24 4.18 3.54
N ASN A 64 11.11 4.35 4.55
CA ASN A 64 12.47 4.87 4.32
C ASN A 64 13.60 3.97 4.85
N TRP A 65 13.33 2.70 5.11
CA TRP A 65 14.33 1.73 5.51
C TRP A 65 15.35 1.45 4.39
N GLY A 66 16.61 1.29 4.79
CA GLY A 66 17.69 0.93 3.87
C GLY A 66 18.16 2.04 2.94
N LYS A 67 17.66 3.27 3.10
CA LYS A 67 18.02 4.41 2.27
C LYS A 67 19.17 5.22 2.88
N LYS A 68 19.90 5.92 2.02
CA LYS A 68 20.79 7.03 2.38
C LYS A 68 20.07 8.36 2.15
N SER A 69 20.34 9.40 2.96
CA SER A 69 19.79 10.75 2.77
C SER A 69 20.90 11.74 2.52
N ILE A 70 20.66 12.63 1.53
CA ILE A 70 21.44 13.84 1.28
C ILE A 70 20.48 15.04 1.22
N ALA A 71 20.79 16.09 1.98
CA ALA A 71 20.03 17.35 1.98
C ALA A 71 20.76 18.38 1.13
N LEU A 72 20.05 18.98 0.15
CA LEU A 72 20.58 19.91 -0.84
C LEU A 72 19.62 21.10 -0.99
N ASP A 73 20.19 22.27 -1.31
CA ASP A 73 19.42 23.45 -1.74
C ASP A 73 19.20 23.43 -3.25
N PHE A 74 18.00 23.12 -3.70
CA PHE A 74 17.67 23.06 -5.12
C PHE A 74 17.69 24.44 -5.82
N ASN A 75 17.81 25.57 -5.10
CA ASN A 75 18.06 26.88 -5.69
C ASN A 75 19.56 27.10 -6.01
N SER A 76 20.46 26.37 -5.35
CA SER A 76 21.89 26.39 -5.62
C SER A 76 22.22 25.61 -6.88
N GLN A 77 23.00 26.23 -7.81
CA GLN A 77 23.47 25.53 -9.00
C GLN A 77 24.43 24.40 -8.63
N ASP A 78 25.33 24.63 -7.68
CA ASP A 78 26.30 23.63 -7.22
C ASP A 78 25.61 22.39 -6.67
N ASP A 79 24.53 22.56 -5.91
CA ASP A 79 23.75 21.47 -5.35
C ASP A 79 22.92 20.73 -6.44
N ARG A 80 22.39 21.45 -7.44
CA ARG A 80 21.78 20.78 -8.62
C ARG A 80 22.80 19.97 -9.40
N ASP A 81 24.02 20.48 -9.57
CA ASP A 81 25.11 19.78 -10.26
C ASP A 81 25.50 18.49 -9.52
N LEU A 82 25.40 18.46 -8.17
CA LEU A 82 25.56 17.22 -7.40
C LEU A 82 24.46 16.21 -7.72
N VAL A 83 23.21 16.64 -7.85
CA VAL A 83 22.12 15.73 -8.28
C VAL A 83 22.40 15.19 -9.68
N TYR A 84 22.84 16.02 -10.61
CA TYR A 84 23.21 15.57 -11.96
C TYR A 84 24.38 14.58 -11.97
N GLN A 85 25.34 14.74 -11.05
CA GLN A 85 26.42 13.75 -10.88
C GLN A 85 25.89 12.41 -10.35
N LEU A 86 24.96 12.42 -9.40
CA LEU A 86 24.29 11.22 -8.93
C LEU A 86 23.52 10.52 -10.06
N VAL A 87 22.78 11.31 -10.86
CA VAL A 87 21.98 10.81 -11.99
C VAL A 87 22.85 10.19 -13.08
N ARG A 88 24.04 10.73 -13.36
CA ARG A 88 24.99 10.13 -14.32
C ARG A 88 25.40 8.70 -13.94
N GLN A 89 25.34 8.35 -12.67
CA GLN A 89 25.74 7.05 -12.15
C GLN A 89 24.55 6.16 -11.76
N CYS A 90 23.31 6.66 -11.82
CA CYS A 90 22.14 5.90 -11.39
C CYS A 90 21.47 5.14 -12.56
N ASP A 91 20.68 4.15 -12.20
CA ASP A 91 19.87 3.36 -13.11
C ASP A 91 18.42 3.82 -13.14
N ILE A 92 17.93 4.30 -11.99
CA ILE A 92 16.54 4.66 -11.76
C ILE A 92 16.47 5.99 -11.02
N VAL A 93 15.57 6.87 -11.45
CA VAL A 93 15.10 8.04 -10.71
C VAL A 93 13.64 7.81 -10.32
N ILE A 94 13.28 8.09 -9.07
CA ILE A 94 11.90 8.06 -8.57
C ILE A 94 11.51 9.47 -8.17
N ALA A 95 10.44 10.03 -8.75
CA ALA A 95 9.99 11.38 -8.51
C ALA A 95 8.49 11.47 -8.21
N SER A 96 8.09 12.45 -7.40
CA SER A 96 6.69 12.74 -7.08
C SER A 96 6.36 14.23 -7.15
N TYR A 97 6.99 14.94 -8.08
CA TYR A 97 6.73 16.37 -8.30
C TYR A 97 5.36 16.59 -8.96
N LYS A 98 4.75 17.74 -8.66
CA LYS A 98 3.64 18.24 -9.47
C LYS A 98 4.14 18.61 -10.87
N PRO A 99 3.29 18.45 -11.90
CA PRO A 99 3.62 18.91 -13.24
C PRO A 99 4.03 20.40 -13.24
N GLY A 100 5.19 20.70 -13.81
CA GLY A 100 5.79 22.03 -13.88
C GLY A 100 6.71 22.38 -12.71
N ASP A 101 6.73 21.64 -11.60
CA ASP A 101 7.64 21.90 -10.49
C ASP A 101 8.99 21.19 -10.69
N ALA A 102 8.99 19.99 -11.27
CA ALA A 102 10.22 19.29 -11.63
C ALA A 102 11.07 20.11 -12.65
N GLU A 103 10.41 20.65 -13.66
CA GLU A 103 11.03 21.46 -14.71
C GLU A 103 11.68 22.74 -14.15
N LYS A 104 11.00 23.43 -13.22
CA LYS A 104 11.56 24.63 -12.55
C LYS A 104 12.82 24.32 -11.76
N LEU A 105 12.91 23.11 -11.20
CA LEU A 105 14.06 22.66 -10.42
C LEU A 105 15.14 22.00 -11.27
N GLY A 106 14.88 21.72 -12.55
CA GLY A 106 15.77 20.95 -13.42
C GLY A 106 15.84 19.47 -13.04
N MET A 107 14.75 18.94 -12.47
CA MET A 107 14.64 17.55 -11.99
C MET A 107 13.63 16.73 -12.79
N ASP A 108 13.17 17.25 -13.93
CA ASP A 108 12.27 16.58 -14.86
C ASP A 108 13.00 15.51 -15.68
N TYR A 109 12.21 14.66 -16.36
CA TYR A 109 12.76 13.57 -17.16
C TYR A 109 13.70 14.06 -18.28
N ASP A 110 13.31 15.08 -19.03
CA ASP A 110 14.09 15.55 -20.19
C ASP A 110 15.44 16.12 -19.73
N THR A 111 15.44 16.92 -18.68
CA THR A 111 16.66 17.45 -18.07
C THR A 111 17.56 16.31 -17.58
N LEU A 112 17.06 15.39 -16.77
CA LEU A 112 17.87 14.31 -16.19
C LEU A 112 18.29 13.28 -17.23
N CYS A 113 17.47 13.01 -18.25
CA CYS A 113 17.79 12.14 -19.38
C CYS A 113 18.94 12.72 -20.22
N SER A 114 19.08 14.06 -20.33
CA SER A 114 20.22 14.68 -20.99
C SER A 114 21.57 14.39 -20.30
N HIS A 115 21.54 14.19 -18.98
CA HIS A 115 22.72 13.80 -18.19
C HIS A 115 22.97 12.28 -18.21
N ASN A 116 21.91 11.47 -18.34
CA ASN A 116 22.01 10.00 -18.44
C ASN A 116 20.88 9.43 -19.33
N PRO A 117 21.11 9.25 -20.64
CA PRO A 117 20.09 8.71 -21.57
C PRO A 117 19.61 7.29 -21.25
N LYS A 118 20.24 6.61 -20.30
CA LYS A 118 19.89 5.25 -19.91
C LYS A 118 19.04 5.19 -18.65
N ILE A 119 18.66 6.33 -18.03
CA ILE A 119 17.86 6.30 -16.81
C ILE A 119 16.45 5.82 -17.07
N ILE A 120 15.90 5.06 -16.12
CA ILE A 120 14.48 4.84 -16.00
C ILE A 120 13.96 5.88 -15.01
N TYR A 121 13.10 6.77 -15.48
CA TYR A 121 12.51 7.81 -14.64
C TYR A 121 11.08 7.43 -14.28
N GLY A 122 10.85 7.05 -13.03
CA GLY A 122 9.55 6.70 -12.50
C GLY A 122 8.88 7.89 -11.82
N GLN A 123 7.74 8.34 -12.35
CA GLN A 123 7.02 9.51 -11.84
C GLN A 123 5.64 9.12 -11.31
N ILE A 124 5.30 9.58 -10.10
CA ILE A 124 3.94 9.55 -9.56
C ILE A 124 3.37 10.96 -9.53
N SER A 125 2.16 11.12 -10.04
CA SER A 125 1.39 12.37 -9.99
C SER A 125 -0.02 12.14 -9.45
N GLY A 126 -0.72 13.20 -9.02
CA GLY A 126 -2.12 13.06 -8.55
C GLY A 126 -3.07 12.69 -9.67
N TYR A 127 -3.03 13.47 -10.79
CA TYR A 127 -4.02 13.40 -11.87
C TYR A 127 -3.40 13.20 -13.27
N GLY A 128 -2.14 12.82 -13.36
CA GLY A 128 -1.40 12.69 -14.62
C GLY A 128 -0.62 13.95 -14.97
N SER A 129 0.27 13.82 -15.99
CA SER A 129 1.21 14.87 -16.43
C SER A 129 0.55 16.14 -16.95
N HIS A 130 -0.72 16.05 -17.38
CA HIS A 130 -1.46 17.21 -17.93
C HIS A 130 -2.20 18.05 -16.88
N SER A 131 -2.23 17.62 -15.61
CA SER A 131 -3.02 18.28 -14.58
C SER A 131 -2.14 18.87 -13.48
N LYS A 132 -2.28 20.16 -13.25
CA LYS A 132 -1.62 20.87 -12.13
C LYS A 132 -2.34 20.73 -10.78
N ARG A 133 -3.43 19.94 -10.74
CA ARG A 133 -4.17 19.69 -9.50
C ARG A 133 -3.31 18.95 -8.49
N VAL A 134 -3.43 19.33 -7.22
CA VAL A 134 -2.81 18.61 -6.11
C VAL A 134 -3.63 17.37 -5.81
N GLY A 135 -3.01 16.19 -5.87
CA GLY A 135 -3.64 14.92 -5.54
C GLY A 135 -2.99 14.29 -4.32
N TYR A 136 -3.65 14.38 -3.18
CA TYR A 136 -3.33 13.55 -2.02
C TYR A 136 -4.26 12.33 -1.99
N ASP A 137 -3.79 11.22 -1.46
CA ASP A 137 -4.56 9.97 -1.33
C ASP A 137 -6.01 10.20 -0.86
N ALA A 138 -6.21 10.98 0.20
CA ALA A 138 -7.54 11.24 0.74
C ALA A 138 -8.49 11.92 -0.26
N VAL A 139 -7.97 12.86 -1.06
CA VAL A 139 -8.75 13.56 -2.09
C VAL A 139 -9.08 12.59 -3.24
N ILE A 140 -8.10 11.77 -3.63
CA ILE A 140 -8.30 10.76 -4.67
C ILE A 140 -9.31 9.70 -4.22
N GLN A 141 -9.27 9.23 -2.98
CA GLN A 141 -10.29 8.31 -2.45
C GLN A 141 -11.70 8.92 -2.55
N ALA A 142 -11.84 10.22 -2.28
CA ALA A 142 -13.13 10.90 -2.40
C ALA A 142 -13.63 10.97 -3.85
N GLU A 143 -12.77 11.37 -4.78
CA GLU A 143 -13.15 11.59 -6.18
C GLU A 143 -13.27 10.32 -7.03
N SER A 144 -12.58 9.24 -6.63
CA SER A 144 -12.59 7.97 -7.37
C SER A 144 -13.73 7.01 -7.01
N GLY A 145 -14.55 7.36 -6.02
CA GLY A 145 -15.64 6.49 -5.56
C GLY A 145 -15.29 5.59 -4.38
N PHE A 146 -14.02 5.46 -3.98
CA PHE A 146 -13.62 4.63 -2.84
C PHE A 146 -14.34 5.02 -1.55
N MET A 147 -14.40 6.32 -1.23
CA MET A 147 -15.14 6.78 -0.05
C MET A 147 -16.65 6.54 -0.15
N HIS A 148 -17.23 6.67 -1.36
CA HIS A 148 -18.65 6.39 -1.55
C HIS A 148 -19.00 4.93 -1.23
N LEU A 149 -18.09 4.00 -1.52
CA LEU A 149 -18.26 2.57 -1.28
C LEU A 149 -17.93 2.15 0.16
N ASN A 150 -17.12 2.93 0.87
CA ASN A 150 -16.61 2.58 2.20
C ASN A 150 -17.45 3.21 3.31
N GLY A 151 -17.80 2.39 4.31
CA GLY A 151 -18.59 2.78 5.47
C GLY A 151 -19.84 1.93 5.67
N GLU A 152 -20.50 2.11 6.78
CA GLU A 152 -21.75 1.44 7.12
C GLU A 152 -22.87 1.83 6.13
N LYS A 153 -23.83 0.91 5.92
CA LYS A 153 -24.93 1.08 4.96
C LYS A 153 -25.70 2.38 5.14
N SER A 154 -25.97 2.76 6.37
CA SER A 154 -26.70 3.99 6.73
C SER A 154 -25.77 5.08 7.30
N GLY A 155 -24.44 4.85 7.27
CA GLY A 155 -23.45 5.79 7.79
C GLY A 155 -22.94 6.77 6.73
N PRO A 156 -22.06 7.70 7.13
CA PRO A 156 -21.39 8.59 6.19
C PRO A 156 -20.36 7.84 5.33
N PRO A 157 -19.95 8.41 4.18
CA PRO A 157 -18.76 7.94 3.46
C PRO A 157 -17.52 8.03 4.33
N LEU A 158 -16.69 6.99 4.35
CA LEU A 158 -15.48 6.94 5.15
C LEU A 158 -14.24 6.73 4.26
N LYS A 159 -13.19 7.48 4.59
CA LYS A 159 -11.86 7.24 4.02
C LYS A 159 -11.25 5.97 4.63
N MET A 160 -10.56 5.16 3.83
CA MET A 160 -9.69 4.11 4.38
C MET A 160 -8.59 4.77 5.22
N PRO A 161 -8.33 4.29 6.46
CA PRO A 161 -7.29 4.87 7.33
C PRO A 161 -5.89 4.83 6.71
N VAL A 162 -5.55 3.73 6.06
CA VAL A 162 -4.32 3.60 5.29
C VAL A 162 -4.41 4.46 4.03
N ALA A 163 -3.32 5.09 3.62
CA ALA A 163 -3.22 5.78 2.33
C ALA A 163 -3.17 4.74 1.19
N LEU A 164 -4.31 4.07 0.97
CA LEU A 164 -4.42 2.88 0.14
C LEU A 164 -4.06 3.16 -1.32
N ILE A 165 -4.46 4.31 -1.84
CA ILE A 165 -4.18 4.65 -3.24
C ILE A 165 -2.69 4.92 -3.45
N ASP A 166 -2.00 5.53 -2.47
CA ASP A 166 -0.55 5.69 -2.49
C ASP A 166 0.17 4.33 -2.53
N VAL A 167 -0.27 3.37 -1.70
CA VAL A 167 0.28 2.00 -1.69
C VAL A 167 0.08 1.34 -3.06
N LEU A 168 -1.12 1.40 -3.62
CA LEU A 168 -1.43 0.82 -4.92
C LEU A 168 -0.65 1.49 -6.06
N ALA A 169 -0.50 2.83 -6.04
CA ALA A 169 0.29 3.56 -7.02
C ALA A 169 1.79 3.22 -6.92
N GLY A 170 2.30 3.02 -5.71
CA GLY A 170 3.65 2.50 -5.51
C GLY A 170 3.83 1.12 -6.15
N HIS A 171 2.85 0.21 -6.05
CA HIS A 171 2.88 -1.09 -6.74
C HIS A 171 2.88 -0.93 -8.26
N GLN A 172 1.99 -0.10 -8.82
CA GLN A 172 1.94 0.16 -10.26
C GLN A 172 3.25 0.75 -10.78
N LEU A 173 3.86 1.68 -10.04
CA LEU A 173 5.15 2.25 -10.45
C LEU A 173 6.27 1.22 -10.38
N LYS A 174 6.32 0.37 -9.35
CA LYS A 174 7.28 -0.76 -9.27
C LYS A 174 7.16 -1.67 -10.49
N GLU A 175 5.95 -2.08 -10.85
CA GLU A 175 5.67 -2.91 -12.03
C GLU A 175 6.14 -2.23 -13.31
N GLY A 176 5.80 -0.95 -13.51
CA GLY A 176 6.23 -0.18 -14.67
C GLY A 176 7.75 -0.04 -14.78
N ILE A 177 8.44 0.21 -13.67
CA ILE A 177 9.91 0.27 -13.64
C ILE A 177 10.54 -1.09 -13.96
N LEU A 178 10.01 -2.19 -13.41
CA LEU A 178 10.52 -3.54 -13.70
C LEU A 178 10.34 -3.91 -15.18
N VAL A 179 9.20 -3.56 -15.78
CA VAL A 179 8.99 -3.71 -17.25
C VAL A 179 9.99 -2.86 -18.03
N ALA A 180 10.22 -1.61 -17.63
CA ALA A 180 11.20 -0.73 -18.27
C ALA A 180 12.64 -1.27 -18.14
N MET A 181 12.99 -1.89 -17.02
CA MET A 181 14.27 -2.58 -16.83
C MET A 181 14.45 -3.75 -17.80
N LEU A 182 13.41 -4.57 -17.99
CA LEU A 182 13.43 -5.65 -18.97
C LEU A 182 13.58 -5.14 -20.41
N GLU A 183 12.90 -4.06 -20.78
CA GLU A 183 13.07 -3.43 -22.08
C GLU A 183 14.48 -2.84 -22.25
N LYS A 184 15.03 -2.20 -21.22
CA LYS A 184 16.38 -1.63 -21.21
C LYS A 184 17.43 -2.70 -21.50
N THR A 185 17.25 -3.95 -21.03
CA THR A 185 18.21 -5.03 -21.36
C THR A 185 18.28 -5.34 -22.86
N LYS A 186 17.19 -5.10 -23.61
CA LYS A 186 17.10 -5.35 -25.05
C LYS A 186 17.49 -4.12 -25.88
N THR A 187 17.12 -2.95 -25.43
CA THR A 187 17.24 -1.70 -26.20
C THR A 187 18.45 -0.85 -25.82
N GLY A 188 18.99 -1.05 -24.61
CA GLY A 188 20.03 -0.22 -24.02
C GLY A 188 19.55 1.21 -23.63
N LYS A 189 18.26 1.51 -23.79
CA LYS A 189 17.69 2.86 -23.57
C LYS A 189 16.87 2.89 -22.27
N GLY A 190 16.94 4.04 -21.58
CA GLY A 190 16.03 4.37 -20.50
C GLY A 190 14.65 4.82 -21.01
N LYS A 191 13.73 5.11 -20.12
CA LYS A 191 12.41 5.66 -20.45
C LYS A 191 11.74 6.35 -19.28
N LEU A 192 10.76 7.20 -19.58
CA LEU A 192 9.80 7.73 -18.62
C LEU A 192 8.71 6.67 -18.34
N VAL A 193 8.42 6.46 -17.05
CA VAL A 193 7.33 5.63 -16.55
C VAL A 193 6.45 6.49 -15.65
N GLU A 194 5.22 6.73 -16.06
CA GLU A 194 4.29 7.61 -15.34
C GLU A 194 3.13 6.83 -14.74
N VAL A 195 2.79 7.15 -13.49
CA VAL A 195 1.62 6.65 -12.78
C VAL A 195 0.87 7.83 -12.18
N SER A 196 -0.46 7.81 -12.29
CA SER A 196 -1.31 8.78 -11.58
C SER A 196 -2.15 8.11 -10.50
N LEU A 197 -2.29 8.77 -9.35
CA LEU A 197 -3.11 8.26 -8.25
C LEU A 197 -4.55 8.03 -8.68
N ILE A 198 -5.15 8.96 -9.44
CA ILE A 198 -6.56 8.85 -9.85
C ILE A 198 -6.80 7.67 -10.78
N GLN A 199 -5.91 7.40 -11.77
CA GLN A 199 -6.05 6.25 -12.66
C GLN A 199 -5.80 4.94 -11.92
N THR A 200 -4.82 4.92 -11.00
CA THR A 200 -4.60 3.80 -10.10
C THR A 200 -5.85 3.47 -9.30
N ALA A 201 -6.50 4.49 -8.72
CA ALA A 201 -7.74 4.29 -7.99
C ALA A 201 -8.83 3.67 -8.86
N PHE A 202 -9.08 4.21 -10.05
CA PHE A 202 -10.09 3.64 -10.98
C PHE A 202 -9.77 2.20 -11.36
N ALA A 203 -8.53 1.89 -11.70
CA ALA A 203 -8.09 0.53 -12.02
C ALA A 203 -8.28 -0.45 -10.86
N SER A 204 -8.19 0.04 -9.62
CA SER A 204 -8.29 -0.77 -8.40
C SER A 204 -9.73 -1.00 -7.92
N LEU A 205 -10.76 -0.42 -8.56
CA LEU A 205 -12.17 -0.66 -8.20
C LEU A 205 -12.66 -2.08 -8.52
N ALA A 206 -11.96 -2.80 -9.39
CA ALA A 206 -12.19 -4.21 -9.72
C ALA A 206 -13.68 -4.55 -9.98
N ASN A 207 -14.26 -5.46 -9.19
CA ASN A 207 -15.65 -5.89 -9.32
C ASN A 207 -16.68 -4.76 -9.10
N GLN A 208 -16.36 -3.74 -8.32
CA GLN A 208 -17.26 -2.60 -8.13
C GLN A 208 -17.41 -1.77 -9.42
N ALA A 209 -16.29 -1.58 -10.13
CA ALA A 209 -16.34 -0.97 -11.47
C ALA A 209 -17.18 -1.82 -12.44
N SER A 210 -17.01 -3.15 -12.43
CA SER A 210 -17.77 -4.07 -13.29
C SER A 210 -19.26 -4.09 -12.95
N ASN A 211 -19.65 -3.99 -11.68
CA ASN A 211 -21.04 -3.89 -11.26
C ASN A 211 -21.72 -2.67 -11.90
N TRP A 212 -21.02 -1.53 -11.99
CA TRP A 212 -21.55 -0.35 -12.66
C TRP A 212 -21.43 -0.42 -14.18
N LEU A 213 -20.23 -0.61 -14.69
CA LEU A 213 -19.94 -0.47 -16.13
C LEU A 213 -20.56 -1.58 -16.98
N HIS A 214 -20.65 -2.81 -16.45
CA HIS A 214 -21.17 -3.96 -17.18
C HIS A 214 -22.63 -4.25 -16.82
N ALA A 215 -22.96 -4.29 -15.53
CA ALA A 215 -24.29 -4.67 -15.08
C ALA A 215 -25.26 -3.47 -14.90
N GLY A 216 -24.79 -2.24 -15.00
CA GLY A 216 -25.61 -1.03 -14.78
C GLY A 216 -26.08 -0.85 -13.32
N ILE A 217 -25.48 -1.57 -12.38
CA ILE A 217 -25.84 -1.54 -10.96
C ILE A 217 -24.89 -0.59 -10.25
N LEU A 218 -25.40 0.56 -9.80
CA LEU A 218 -24.60 1.52 -9.03
C LEU A 218 -24.31 0.93 -7.63
N PRO A 219 -23.04 0.65 -7.31
CA PRO A 219 -22.69 0.13 -6.00
C PRO A 219 -22.94 1.15 -4.89
N SER A 220 -23.31 0.68 -3.72
CA SER A 220 -23.52 1.50 -2.53
C SER A 220 -22.81 0.89 -1.31
N ARG A 221 -22.68 1.68 -0.24
CA ARG A 221 -22.13 1.17 1.01
C ARG A 221 -22.92 -0.02 1.54
N GLN A 222 -22.22 -1.07 1.91
CA GLN A 222 -22.79 -2.31 2.46
C GLN A 222 -22.20 -2.67 3.85
N GLY A 223 -21.44 -1.76 4.49
CA GLY A 223 -20.60 -2.11 5.63
C GLY A 223 -19.54 -3.11 5.21
N SER A 224 -19.38 -4.17 6.00
CA SER A 224 -18.46 -5.27 5.67
C SER A 224 -19.03 -6.29 4.68
N ALA A 225 -20.32 -6.22 4.34
CA ALA A 225 -20.97 -7.23 3.52
C ALA A 225 -20.52 -7.18 2.05
N HIS A 226 -20.26 -8.34 1.46
CA HIS A 226 -19.94 -8.45 0.04
C HIS A 226 -21.20 -8.21 -0.83
N PRO A 227 -21.14 -7.39 -1.90
CA PRO A 227 -22.34 -7.05 -2.69
C PRO A 227 -23.01 -8.25 -3.36
N ASN A 228 -22.24 -9.26 -3.76
CA ASN A 228 -22.71 -10.35 -4.62
C ASN A 228 -22.78 -11.71 -3.89
N ILE A 229 -22.31 -11.82 -2.65
CA ILE A 229 -22.23 -13.10 -1.92
C ILE A 229 -22.74 -12.90 -0.48
N ALA A 230 -23.45 -13.90 0.08
CA ALA A 230 -23.93 -13.88 1.47
C ALA A 230 -23.99 -15.30 2.12
N PRO A 231 -23.55 -15.43 3.39
CA PRO A 231 -22.79 -14.45 4.16
C PRO A 231 -21.33 -14.43 3.73
N TYR A 232 -20.82 -13.25 3.40
CA TYR A 232 -19.41 -13.06 3.03
C TYR A 232 -18.98 -11.63 3.40
N GLY A 233 -18.03 -11.52 4.32
CA GLY A 233 -17.57 -10.26 4.87
C GLY A 233 -18.39 -9.78 6.08
N GLU A 234 -19.55 -10.36 6.33
CA GLU A 234 -20.30 -10.07 7.54
C GLU A 234 -19.53 -10.45 8.79
N ASN A 235 -19.59 -9.59 9.80
CA ASN A 235 -18.98 -9.80 11.10
C ASN A 235 -20.08 -9.98 12.16
N TYR A 236 -19.84 -10.93 13.06
CA TYR A 236 -20.79 -11.31 14.10
C TYR A 236 -20.15 -11.20 15.48
N PRO A 237 -20.89 -10.67 16.49
CA PRO A 237 -20.40 -10.66 17.86
C PRO A 237 -20.36 -12.09 18.44
N THR A 238 -19.37 -12.35 19.26
CA THR A 238 -19.18 -13.63 19.95
C THR A 238 -19.41 -13.50 21.46
N LYS A 239 -19.56 -14.63 22.16
CA LYS A 239 -19.81 -14.68 23.59
C LYS A 239 -18.77 -13.93 24.43
N ASP A 240 -17.51 -13.94 23.99
CA ASP A 240 -16.37 -13.29 24.62
C ASP A 240 -16.16 -11.83 24.15
N ALA A 241 -17.22 -11.21 23.61
CA ALA A 241 -17.24 -9.81 23.14
C ALA A 241 -16.22 -9.49 22.03
N LYS A 242 -15.72 -10.50 21.33
CA LYS A 242 -14.95 -10.32 20.09
C LYS A 242 -15.88 -10.25 18.87
N GLN A 243 -15.30 -9.96 17.71
CA GLN A 243 -15.99 -9.97 16.42
C GLN A 243 -15.34 -11.04 15.54
N ILE A 244 -16.15 -11.91 14.92
CA ILE A 244 -15.69 -12.89 13.95
C ILE A 244 -16.29 -12.58 12.58
N LEU A 245 -15.44 -12.53 11.56
CA LEU A 245 -15.84 -12.38 10.16
C LEU A 245 -15.89 -13.76 9.51
N VAL A 246 -16.89 -14.00 8.65
CA VAL A 246 -16.97 -15.21 7.81
C VAL A 246 -16.98 -14.87 6.33
N ALA A 247 -16.46 -15.81 5.51
CA ALA A 247 -16.39 -15.66 4.06
C ALA A 247 -16.90 -16.95 3.38
N ILE A 248 -18.21 -17.11 3.32
CA ILE A 248 -18.88 -18.30 2.79
C ILE A 248 -19.00 -18.19 1.27
N GLY A 249 -18.11 -18.85 0.54
CA GLY A 249 -18.00 -18.73 -0.91
C GLY A 249 -18.96 -19.62 -1.72
N ASN A 250 -19.57 -20.65 -1.12
CA ASN A 250 -20.45 -21.58 -1.82
C ASN A 250 -21.52 -22.23 -0.90
N ASP A 251 -22.51 -22.90 -1.52
CA ASP A 251 -23.64 -23.48 -0.80
C ASP A 251 -23.22 -24.62 0.14
N LYS A 252 -22.20 -25.42 -0.20
CA LYS A 252 -21.70 -26.48 0.67
C LYS A 252 -21.10 -25.92 1.96
N GLN A 253 -20.32 -24.85 1.86
CA GLN A 253 -19.77 -24.15 3.04
C GLN A 253 -20.89 -23.55 3.89
N PHE A 254 -21.96 -23.01 3.28
CA PHE A 254 -23.12 -22.50 4.02
C PHE A 254 -23.80 -23.59 4.83
N VAL A 255 -24.11 -24.72 4.21
CA VAL A 255 -24.73 -25.87 4.89
C VAL A 255 -23.83 -26.34 6.05
N ARG A 256 -22.52 -26.47 5.81
CA ARG A 256 -21.56 -26.91 6.82
C ARG A 256 -21.45 -25.93 7.98
N MET A 257 -21.43 -24.64 7.72
CA MET A 257 -21.46 -23.60 8.74
C MET A 257 -22.72 -23.73 9.62
N CYS A 258 -23.89 -23.88 9.01
CA CYS A 258 -25.14 -24.08 9.77
C CYS A 258 -25.10 -25.32 10.65
N GLN A 259 -24.51 -26.41 10.16
CA GLN A 259 -24.34 -27.65 10.95
C GLN A 259 -23.44 -27.41 12.17
N LEU A 260 -22.30 -26.74 11.98
CA LEU A 260 -21.37 -26.44 13.08
C LEU A 260 -21.96 -25.50 14.13
N LEU A 261 -22.82 -24.60 13.70
CA LEU A 261 -23.56 -23.69 14.56
C LEU A 261 -24.81 -24.35 15.23
N GLY A 262 -25.19 -25.59 14.84
CA GLY A 262 -26.34 -26.26 15.38
C GLY A 262 -27.69 -25.73 14.86
N ILE A 263 -27.72 -25.15 13.67
CA ILE A 263 -28.90 -24.56 13.00
C ILE A 263 -29.18 -25.21 11.66
N ASN A 264 -29.21 -26.55 11.60
CA ASN A 264 -29.40 -27.31 10.35
C ASN A 264 -30.68 -26.93 9.60
N GLU A 265 -31.73 -26.59 10.33
CA GLU A 265 -33.01 -26.17 9.77
C GLU A 265 -32.90 -24.88 8.94
N VAL A 266 -31.96 -23.99 9.26
CA VAL A 266 -31.73 -22.76 8.50
C VAL A 266 -31.18 -23.11 7.11
N ALA A 267 -30.25 -24.07 7.04
CA ALA A 267 -29.71 -24.53 5.76
C ALA A 267 -30.74 -25.19 4.85
N SER A 268 -31.80 -25.74 5.43
CA SER A 268 -32.86 -26.43 4.70
C SER A 268 -33.99 -25.51 4.22
N ARG A 269 -34.00 -24.25 4.62
CA ARG A 269 -35.01 -23.28 4.20
C ARG A 269 -34.83 -22.87 2.74
N GLU A 270 -35.93 -22.82 2.00
CA GLU A 270 -35.95 -22.46 0.58
C GLU A 270 -35.33 -21.07 0.35
N GLU A 271 -35.63 -20.11 1.23
CA GLU A 271 -35.14 -18.73 1.14
C GLU A 271 -33.61 -18.59 1.28
N TYR A 272 -32.88 -19.66 1.70
CA TYR A 272 -31.42 -19.70 1.85
C TYR A 272 -30.73 -20.76 0.99
N ALA A 273 -31.46 -21.47 0.16
CA ALA A 273 -30.99 -22.62 -0.60
C ALA A 273 -29.90 -22.28 -1.64
N SER A 274 -29.82 -21.03 -2.09
CA SER A 274 -28.78 -20.58 -3.02
C SER A 274 -28.21 -19.22 -2.62
N ASN A 275 -26.97 -18.92 -3.10
CA ASN A 275 -26.35 -17.63 -2.85
C ASN A 275 -27.28 -16.45 -3.24
N LYS A 276 -27.95 -16.51 -4.41
CA LYS A 276 -28.86 -15.47 -4.86
C LYS A 276 -29.99 -15.22 -3.85
N LEU A 277 -30.54 -16.27 -3.29
CA LEU A 277 -31.60 -16.19 -2.28
C LEU A 277 -31.07 -15.66 -0.95
N ARG A 278 -29.89 -16.08 -0.52
CA ARG A 278 -29.23 -15.54 0.70
C ARG A 278 -28.91 -14.06 0.57
N VAL A 279 -28.41 -13.60 -0.59
CA VAL A 279 -28.19 -12.16 -0.86
C VAL A 279 -29.49 -11.38 -0.76
N LYS A 280 -30.58 -11.91 -1.32
CA LYS A 280 -31.93 -11.30 -1.25
C LYS A 280 -32.45 -11.20 0.17
N ASN A 281 -32.29 -12.27 0.96
CA ASN A 281 -32.82 -12.41 2.33
C ASN A 281 -31.72 -12.18 3.40
N ARG A 282 -30.68 -11.41 3.06
CA ARG A 282 -29.48 -11.22 3.90
C ARG A 282 -29.78 -10.70 5.28
N ARG A 283 -30.73 -9.75 5.41
CA ARG A 283 -31.06 -9.13 6.70
C ARG A 283 -31.59 -10.14 7.70
N GLU A 284 -32.54 -10.96 7.26
CA GLU A 284 -33.15 -12.01 8.08
C GLU A 284 -32.14 -13.11 8.43
N LEU A 285 -31.32 -13.52 7.46
CA LEU A 285 -30.27 -14.49 7.67
C LEU A 285 -29.24 -13.99 8.71
N ASN A 286 -28.78 -12.73 8.56
CA ASN A 286 -27.81 -12.16 9.49
C ASN A 286 -28.36 -12.06 10.91
N ALA A 287 -29.63 -11.72 11.10
CA ALA A 287 -30.25 -11.69 12.42
C ALA A 287 -30.31 -13.07 13.12
N ILE A 288 -30.44 -14.16 12.34
CA ILE A 288 -30.36 -15.54 12.86
C ILE A 288 -28.92 -15.87 13.23
N LEU A 289 -27.97 -15.60 12.30
CA LEU A 289 -26.56 -15.91 12.50
C LEU A 289 -25.98 -15.14 13.68
N GLU A 290 -26.26 -13.85 13.81
CA GLU A 290 -25.80 -13.00 14.93
C GLU A 290 -26.16 -13.62 16.31
N LYS A 291 -27.39 -14.04 16.46
CA LYS A 291 -27.84 -14.72 17.72
C LYS A 291 -27.07 -16.01 17.96
N GLN A 292 -26.77 -16.75 16.91
CA GLN A 292 -26.13 -18.05 17.03
C GLN A 292 -24.63 -17.91 17.31
N PHE A 293 -23.95 -16.98 16.62
CA PHE A 293 -22.52 -16.68 16.87
C PHE A 293 -22.29 -16.20 18.31
N ALA A 294 -23.19 -15.40 18.86
CA ALA A 294 -23.14 -14.91 20.25
C ALA A 294 -23.16 -16.01 21.34
N LEU A 295 -23.45 -17.24 20.99
CA LEU A 295 -23.44 -18.37 21.93
C LEU A 295 -22.03 -18.97 22.13
N TYR A 296 -21.08 -18.66 21.26
CA TYR A 296 -19.74 -19.28 21.22
C TYR A 296 -18.62 -18.27 21.37
N ASN A 297 -17.49 -18.69 21.92
CA ASN A 297 -16.27 -17.90 21.94
C ASN A 297 -15.64 -17.86 20.55
N ALA A 298 -15.01 -16.74 20.19
CA ALA A 298 -14.42 -16.50 18.86
C ALA A 298 -13.37 -17.55 18.50
N GLN A 299 -12.44 -17.84 19.41
CA GLN A 299 -11.38 -18.81 19.19
C GLN A 299 -11.93 -20.22 18.89
N PHE A 300 -12.91 -20.67 19.68
CA PHE A 300 -13.56 -21.97 19.48
C PHE A 300 -14.22 -22.09 18.11
N LEU A 301 -14.91 -21.02 17.65
CA LEU A 301 -15.53 -21.02 16.32
C LEU A 301 -14.48 -21.04 15.21
N THR A 302 -13.42 -20.23 15.35
CA THR A 302 -12.36 -20.15 14.34
C THR A 302 -11.66 -21.50 14.17
N GLU A 303 -11.36 -22.20 15.28
CA GLU A 303 -10.75 -23.53 15.23
C GLU A 303 -11.67 -24.55 14.55
N LYS A 304 -12.97 -24.57 14.90
CA LYS A 304 -13.95 -25.46 14.27
C LYS A 304 -14.13 -25.16 12.77
N PHE A 305 -14.22 -23.90 12.40
CA PHE A 305 -14.40 -23.52 11.01
C PHE A 305 -13.16 -23.85 10.16
N ASN A 306 -11.96 -23.58 10.69
CA ASN A 306 -10.70 -23.91 10.03
C ASN A 306 -10.57 -25.43 9.81
N ALA A 307 -10.91 -26.25 10.79
CA ALA A 307 -10.88 -27.72 10.68
C ALA A 307 -11.80 -28.24 9.55
N GLU A 308 -12.83 -27.50 9.18
CA GLU A 308 -13.79 -27.85 8.13
C GLU A 308 -13.63 -27.00 6.85
N ASN A 309 -12.51 -26.30 6.71
CA ASN A 309 -12.20 -25.42 5.57
C ASN A 309 -13.29 -24.35 5.32
N ILE A 310 -13.87 -23.82 6.38
CA ILE A 310 -14.76 -22.66 6.34
C ILE A 310 -13.94 -21.42 6.66
N PRO A 311 -13.78 -20.49 5.72
CA PRO A 311 -13.00 -19.29 5.96
C PRO A 311 -13.66 -18.38 6.99
N ALA A 312 -12.96 -18.16 8.11
CA ALA A 312 -13.37 -17.25 9.16
C ALA A 312 -12.15 -16.66 9.86
N GLY A 313 -12.29 -15.47 10.42
CA GLY A 313 -11.21 -14.79 11.12
C GLY A 313 -11.74 -13.88 12.23
N ILE A 314 -11.01 -13.82 13.35
CA ILE A 314 -11.29 -12.87 14.43
C ILE A 314 -10.76 -11.49 13.98
N ILE A 315 -11.56 -10.44 14.17
CA ILE A 315 -11.11 -9.08 13.93
C ILE A 315 -10.13 -8.69 15.03
N GLN A 316 -8.90 -8.40 14.65
CA GLN A 316 -7.79 -8.10 15.55
C GLN A 316 -7.40 -6.61 15.45
N ASN A 317 -6.93 -6.05 16.56
CA ASN A 317 -6.19 -4.79 16.53
C ASN A 317 -4.73 -5.01 16.09
N LEU A 318 -3.94 -3.93 15.90
CA LEU A 318 -2.56 -4.06 15.42
C LEU A 318 -1.64 -4.78 16.41
N GLU A 319 -1.86 -4.63 17.72
CA GLU A 319 -1.07 -5.34 18.74
C GLU A 319 -1.29 -6.85 18.64
N GLU A 320 -2.54 -7.27 18.51
CA GLU A 320 -2.91 -8.69 18.31
C GLU A 320 -2.41 -9.23 16.95
N ALA A 321 -2.50 -8.44 15.88
CA ALA A 321 -2.10 -8.87 14.55
C ALA A 321 -0.56 -9.03 14.43
N PHE A 322 0.23 -8.14 15.03
CA PHE A 322 1.69 -8.19 14.91
C PHE A 322 2.37 -9.23 15.81
N VAL A 323 1.65 -9.97 16.65
CA VAL A 323 2.18 -11.16 17.34
C VAL A 323 2.04 -12.46 16.54
N MET A 324 1.31 -12.45 15.41
CA MET A 324 1.17 -13.60 14.52
C MET A 324 2.53 -13.97 13.88
N GLU A 325 2.75 -15.27 13.63
CA GLU A 325 4.00 -15.73 13.02
C GLU A 325 4.25 -15.12 11.64
N GLU A 326 3.18 -14.94 10.85
CA GLU A 326 3.23 -14.33 9.53
C GLU A 326 3.70 -12.86 9.57
N ALA A 327 3.36 -12.13 10.62
CA ALA A 327 3.81 -10.76 10.82
C ALA A 327 5.30 -10.70 11.21
N LYS A 328 5.77 -11.64 12.05
CA LYS A 328 7.17 -11.71 12.48
C LYS A 328 8.14 -11.85 11.31
N ASP A 329 7.74 -12.59 10.27
CA ASP A 329 8.55 -12.84 9.08
C ASP A 329 8.88 -11.57 8.27
N ILE A 330 8.06 -10.53 8.40
CA ILE A 330 8.19 -9.28 7.63
C ILE A 330 8.59 -8.08 8.48
N MET A 331 8.79 -8.27 9.78
CA MET A 331 9.23 -7.19 10.66
C MET A 331 10.68 -6.79 10.41
N LEU A 332 10.92 -5.48 10.40
CA LEU A 332 12.25 -4.87 10.38
C LEU A 332 12.56 -4.34 11.77
N GLU A 333 13.78 -4.62 12.25
CA GLU A 333 14.26 -4.08 13.51
C GLU A 333 15.75 -3.74 13.42
N ALA A 334 16.09 -2.48 13.67
CA ALA A 334 17.47 -2.00 13.72
C ALA A 334 17.57 -0.73 14.57
N SER A 335 18.59 -0.67 15.45
CA SER A 335 18.92 0.53 16.26
C SER A 335 17.72 1.13 17.02
N GLY A 336 16.81 0.28 17.52
CA GLY A 336 15.62 0.70 18.26
C GLY A 336 14.42 1.12 17.37
N PHE A 337 14.58 1.14 16.05
CA PHE A 337 13.48 1.32 15.11
C PHE A 337 12.82 -0.02 14.77
N LYS A 338 11.49 0.01 14.58
CA LYS A 338 10.71 -1.12 14.10
C LYS A 338 9.88 -0.70 12.89
N GLY A 339 9.70 -1.61 11.95
CA GLY A 339 8.94 -1.38 10.73
C GLY A 339 8.56 -2.69 10.05
N VAL A 340 8.04 -2.60 8.84
CA VAL A 340 7.65 -3.76 8.04
C VAL A 340 8.26 -3.68 6.65
N GLN A 341 8.57 -4.84 6.09
CA GLN A 341 8.99 -4.97 4.70
C GLN A 341 7.82 -4.68 3.76
N THR A 342 8.12 -4.10 2.60
CA THR A 342 7.16 -3.91 1.51
C THR A 342 7.24 -5.03 0.47
N TYR A 343 8.37 -5.74 0.40
CA TYR A 343 8.57 -6.90 -0.47
C TYR A 343 8.52 -8.19 0.34
N ILE A 344 7.41 -8.92 0.19
CA ILE A 344 7.10 -10.12 0.97
C ILE A 344 7.27 -11.43 0.18
N VAL A 345 7.79 -11.36 -1.06
CA VAL A 345 7.99 -12.56 -1.88
C VAL A 345 9.14 -13.40 -1.33
N LYS A 346 8.86 -14.65 -0.99
CA LYS A 346 9.85 -15.61 -0.50
C LYS A 346 10.45 -16.39 -1.67
N GLU A 347 11.75 -16.29 -1.82
CA GLU A 347 12.53 -17.11 -2.77
C GLU A 347 13.34 -18.14 -1.97
N ARG A 348 13.55 -19.34 -2.53
CA ARG A 348 14.23 -20.46 -1.83
C ARG A 348 15.63 -20.13 -1.30
N GLU A 349 16.32 -19.17 -1.93
CA GLU A 349 17.73 -18.83 -1.63
C GLU A 349 17.91 -17.41 -1.11
N ASN A 350 16.81 -16.66 -0.87
CA ASN A 350 16.93 -15.26 -0.47
C ASN A 350 17.14 -15.14 1.05
N THR A 351 18.39 -14.86 1.44
CA THR A 351 18.70 -14.43 2.80
C THR A 351 18.32 -12.95 2.93
N SER A 352 17.36 -12.64 3.79
CA SER A 352 16.98 -11.26 4.10
C SER A 352 18.23 -10.46 4.53
N LYS A 353 18.59 -9.45 3.74
CA LYS A 353 19.62 -8.50 4.16
C LYS A 353 19.07 -7.65 5.31
N LYS A 354 19.87 -7.48 6.36
CA LYS A 354 19.54 -6.50 7.41
C LYS A 354 19.57 -5.10 6.79
N LEU A 355 18.45 -4.42 6.83
CA LEU A 355 18.34 -3.03 6.35
C LEU A 355 18.85 -2.08 7.45
N SER A 356 19.48 -0.97 7.04
CA SER A 356 19.72 0.15 7.93
C SER A 356 18.40 0.81 8.34
N PRO A 357 18.31 1.41 9.53
CA PRO A 357 17.14 2.17 9.93
C PRO A 357 16.92 3.36 8.97
N PRO A 358 15.72 3.98 9.00
CA PRO A 358 15.45 5.20 8.24
C PRO A 358 16.46 6.30 8.57
N PRO A 359 17.00 7.04 7.56
CA PRO A 359 18.07 8.00 7.77
C PRO A 359 17.57 9.32 8.38
N LYS A 360 18.41 9.99 9.17
CA LYS A 360 18.22 11.41 9.49
C LYS A 360 18.41 12.27 8.24
N LEU A 361 17.88 13.50 8.26
CA LEU A 361 18.03 14.43 7.15
C LEU A 361 19.51 14.72 6.89
N GLY A 362 19.96 14.48 5.64
CA GLY A 362 21.33 14.73 5.20
C GLY A 362 22.39 13.84 5.84
N GLU A 363 22.02 12.80 6.58
CA GLU A 363 22.94 11.95 7.37
C GLU A 363 24.13 11.43 6.56
N HIS A 364 23.94 11.20 5.27
CA HIS A 364 24.95 10.55 4.44
C HIS A 364 25.68 11.51 3.49
N LYS A 365 25.44 12.86 3.60
CA LYS A 365 26.01 13.87 2.66
C LYS A 365 27.52 13.69 2.47
N LYS A 366 28.30 13.58 3.56
CA LYS A 366 29.74 13.44 3.49
C LYS A 366 30.18 12.17 2.72
N ALA A 367 29.63 11.03 3.08
CA ALA A 367 29.96 9.75 2.44
C ALA A 367 29.55 9.70 0.95
N ILE A 368 28.41 10.31 0.60
CA ILE A 368 27.95 10.40 -0.78
C ILE A 368 28.91 11.28 -1.59
N LEU A 369 29.32 12.44 -1.06
CA LEU A 369 30.25 13.34 -1.75
C LEU A 369 31.65 12.72 -1.93
N GLU A 370 32.13 11.96 -0.96
CA GLU A 370 33.40 11.24 -1.07
C GLU A 370 33.34 10.21 -2.22
N ASN A 371 32.22 9.51 -2.39
CA ASN A 371 32.03 8.53 -3.47
C ASN A 371 31.85 9.16 -4.87
N LEU A 372 31.47 10.44 -4.94
CA LEU A 372 31.33 11.16 -6.22
C LEU A 372 32.67 11.76 -6.73
N LYS A 373 33.67 11.88 -5.87
CA LYS A 373 34.97 12.51 -6.18
C LYS A 373 35.98 11.61 -6.89
N VAL A 374 35.56 10.43 -7.36
CA VAL A 374 36.43 9.50 -8.10
C VAL A 374 36.46 9.79 -9.60
#